data_5759b8b19ac5d3202f88a88fcf2135bb
#
_entry.id   5759b8b19ac5d3202f88a88fcf2135bb
#
_cell.length_a   1.000
_cell.length_b   1.000
_cell.length_c   1.000
_cell.angle_alpha   90.00
_cell.angle_beta   90.00
_cell.angle_gamma   90.00
#
_symmetry.space_group_name_H-M   'P 1'
#
loop_
_entity.id
_entity.type
_entity.pdbx_description
1 polymer ?
#
loop_
_entity_poly.entity_id
_entity_poly.type
_entity_poly.pdbx_seq_one_letter_code
_entity_poly.pdbx_strand_id
1 'polypeptide(L)'
;MEVTVIYSWLLERLKCEFEILRLLKQSPRGSVELIQHRESGRRFILRRFTGNGAVYRRLLDCSCRHLPLIYEAVEQDGENLVIEEYIEGDTLDFLLKGALCSPAETKQIVLQLCQALWVLHSRGAVHRDIKPENVILRGADVWLIDFDAARLHKPEAETDTQILGTTGFAAPEQYGLGQSDTRSDIYSLGVLMNVMLTGEH
;
A
#
# COMPACT_ATOMS: atom_id res chain seq x y z
N MET A 1 -22.79 -17.57 -1.38
CA MET A 1 -22.36 -17.48 -2.80
C MET A 1 -20.93 -17.95 -2.84
N GLU A 2 -20.59 -18.90 -3.66
CA GLU A 2 -19.22 -19.40 -3.73
C GLU A 2 -18.26 -18.32 -4.24
N VAL A 3 -17.06 -18.26 -3.71
CA VAL A 3 -16.02 -17.25 -4.04
C VAL A 3 -15.78 -17.16 -5.55
N THR A 4 -15.82 -18.29 -6.25
CA THR A 4 -15.71 -18.38 -7.72
C THR A 4 -16.74 -17.53 -8.47
N VAL A 5 -17.97 -17.45 -7.97
CA VAL A 5 -19.05 -16.65 -8.58
C VAL A 5 -18.79 -15.17 -8.43
N ILE A 6 -18.26 -14.73 -7.26
CA ILE A 6 -17.97 -13.33 -6.99
C ILE A 6 -16.79 -12.84 -7.85
N TYR A 7 -15.72 -13.64 -7.98
CA TYR A 7 -14.56 -13.30 -8.80
C TYR A 7 -14.95 -13.14 -10.28
N SER A 8 -15.66 -14.13 -10.85
CA SER A 8 -16.13 -14.08 -12.24
C SER A 8 -17.07 -12.90 -12.50
N TRP A 9 -17.98 -12.62 -11.58
CA TRP A 9 -18.88 -11.48 -11.66
C TRP A 9 -18.13 -10.15 -11.65
N LEU A 10 -17.11 -10.00 -10.79
CA LEU A 10 -16.30 -8.80 -10.73
C LEU A 10 -15.50 -8.61 -12.02
N LEU A 11 -14.97 -9.67 -12.62
CA LEU A 11 -14.27 -9.60 -13.92
C LEU A 11 -15.20 -9.10 -15.03
N GLU A 12 -16.44 -9.59 -15.09
CA GLU A 12 -17.42 -9.12 -16.08
C GLU A 12 -17.80 -7.65 -15.85
N ARG A 13 -18.00 -7.23 -14.62
CA ARG A 13 -18.23 -5.82 -14.28
C ARG A 13 -17.08 -4.94 -14.72
N LEU A 14 -15.83 -5.34 -14.47
CA LEU A 14 -14.65 -4.60 -14.89
C LEU A 14 -14.61 -4.39 -16.41
N LYS A 15 -14.94 -5.41 -17.21
CA LYS A 15 -14.99 -5.29 -18.66
C LYS A 15 -16.09 -4.34 -19.15
N CYS A 16 -17.27 -4.41 -18.52
CA CYS A 16 -18.44 -3.64 -18.97
C CYS A 16 -18.43 -2.20 -18.46
N GLU A 17 -18.11 -1.99 -17.17
CA GLU A 17 -18.32 -0.71 -16.50
C GLU A 17 -17.05 0.16 -16.43
N PHE A 18 -15.86 -0.41 -16.65
CA PHE A 18 -14.61 0.31 -16.53
C PHE A 18 -13.80 0.33 -17.83
N GLU A 19 -12.92 1.29 -17.95
CA GLU A 19 -11.87 1.35 -18.96
C GLU A 19 -10.50 1.52 -18.31
N ILE A 20 -9.49 0.88 -18.90
CA ILE A 20 -8.10 1.00 -18.46
C ILE A 20 -7.53 2.28 -19.06
N LEU A 21 -7.16 3.24 -18.21
CA LEU A 21 -6.54 4.48 -18.67
C LEU A 21 -5.03 4.32 -18.83
N ARG A 22 -4.38 3.62 -17.89
CA ARG A 22 -2.92 3.49 -17.88
C ARG A 22 -2.47 2.28 -17.05
N LEU A 23 -1.48 1.56 -17.55
CA LEU A 23 -0.69 0.61 -16.78
C LEU A 23 0.33 1.39 -15.94
N LEU A 24 0.27 1.28 -14.60
CA LEU A 24 1.15 1.98 -13.67
C LEU A 24 2.37 1.15 -13.30
N LYS A 25 2.16 -0.16 -13.11
CA LYS A 25 3.23 -1.10 -12.71
C LYS A 25 2.95 -2.46 -13.33
N GLN A 26 4.00 -3.13 -13.82
CA GLN A 26 3.97 -4.51 -14.27
C GLN A 26 5.12 -5.28 -13.62
N SER A 27 4.84 -6.47 -13.12
CA SER A 27 5.83 -7.36 -12.53
C SER A 27 5.49 -8.82 -12.86
N PRO A 28 6.40 -9.78 -12.63
CA PRO A 28 6.08 -11.20 -12.76
C PRO A 28 4.95 -11.67 -11.82
N ARG A 29 4.67 -10.91 -10.75
CA ARG A 29 3.61 -11.24 -9.78
C ARG A 29 2.26 -10.63 -10.13
N GLY A 30 2.21 -9.65 -11.04
CA GLY A 30 0.95 -8.99 -11.40
C GLY A 30 1.09 -7.59 -11.96
N SER A 31 -0.05 -6.89 -12.07
CA SER A 31 -0.16 -5.54 -12.61
C SER A 31 -0.91 -4.60 -11.67
N VAL A 32 -0.60 -3.30 -11.81
CA VAL A 32 -1.34 -2.18 -11.20
C VAL A 32 -1.77 -1.25 -12.31
N GLU A 33 -3.06 -1.02 -12.43
CA GLU A 33 -3.67 -0.28 -13.51
C GLU A 33 -4.52 0.88 -12.96
N LEU A 34 -4.43 2.04 -13.58
CA LEU A 34 -5.40 3.13 -13.39
C LEU A 34 -6.60 2.85 -14.27
N ILE A 35 -7.77 2.70 -13.66
CA ILE A 35 -9.02 2.47 -14.34
C ILE A 35 -10.01 3.59 -14.08
N GLN A 36 -10.98 3.78 -14.99
CA GLN A 36 -12.06 4.75 -14.86
C GLN A 36 -13.40 4.07 -15.04
N HIS A 37 -14.33 4.36 -14.14
CA HIS A 37 -15.72 3.94 -14.31
C HIS A 37 -16.39 4.79 -15.40
N ARG A 38 -16.90 4.14 -16.46
CA ARG A 38 -17.38 4.78 -17.70
C ARG A 38 -18.48 5.81 -17.47
N GLU A 39 -19.42 5.49 -16.58
CA GLU A 39 -20.61 6.30 -16.35
C GLU A 39 -20.34 7.50 -15.45
N SER A 40 -19.59 7.31 -14.33
CA SER A 40 -19.35 8.36 -13.35
C SER A 40 -18.05 9.15 -13.57
N GLY A 41 -17.15 8.67 -14.42
CA GLY A 41 -15.82 9.24 -14.62
C GLY A 41 -14.87 9.10 -13.41
N ARG A 42 -15.29 8.41 -12.34
CA ARG A 42 -14.45 8.19 -11.16
C ARG A 42 -13.29 7.25 -11.50
N ARG A 43 -12.13 7.57 -10.94
CA ARG A 43 -10.88 6.80 -11.12
C ARG A 43 -10.63 5.89 -9.94
N PHE A 44 -10.02 4.73 -10.23
CA PHE A 44 -9.67 3.70 -9.25
C PHE A 44 -8.33 3.08 -9.64
N ILE A 45 -7.72 2.40 -8.68
CA ILE A 45 -6.60 1.50 -8.93
C ILE A 45 -7.13 0.08 -8.97
N LEU A 46 -6.81 -0.63 -10.04
CA LEU A 46 -7.03 -2.06 -10.18
C LEU A 46 -5.69 -2.78 -10.00
N ARG A 47 -5.62 -3.68 -9.02
CA ARG A 47 -4.49 -4.57 -8.81
C ARG A 47 -4.88 -5.99 -9.16
N ARG A 48 -4.01 -6.67 -9.90
CA ARG A 48 -4.07 -8.10 -10.15
C ARG A 48 -2.75 -8.70 -9.76
N PHE A 49 -2.74 -9.65 -8.84
CA PHE A 49 -1.47 -10.25 -8.38
C PHE A 49 -1.67 -11.65 -7.81
N THR A 50 -0.58 -12.45 -7.88
CA THR A 50 -0.50 -13.74 -7.20
C THR A 50 0.13 -13.60 -5.83
N GLY A 51 -0.38 -14.35 -4.84
CA GLY A 51 0.15 -14.38 -3.48
C GLY A 51 -0.87 -14.00 -2.41
N ASN A 52 -0.42 -13.39 -1.31
CA ASN A 52 -1.26 -13.16 -0.14
C ASN A 52 -1.99 -11.82 -0.19
N GLY A 53 -3.28 -11.84 -0.48
CA GLY A 53 -4.18 -10.67 -0.46
C GLY A 53 -4.87 -10.40 0.88
N ALA A 54 -4.47 -11.06 1.97
CA ALA A 54 -5.19 -11.01 3.24
C ALA A 54 -5.26 -9.60 3.85
N VAL A 55 -4.24 -8.75 3.64
CA VAL A 55 -4.26 -7.36 4.15
C VAL A 55 -5.32 -6.54 3.43
N TYR A 56 -5.44 -6.64 2.11
CA TYR A 56 -6.49 -5.94 1.35
C TYR A 56 -7.90 -6.34 1.83
N ARG A 57 -8.14 -7.65 2.05
CA ARG A 57 -9.42 -8.13 2.60
C ARG A 57 -9.67 -7.63 4.01
N ARG A 58 -8.63 -7.46 4.83
CA ARG A 58 -8.73 -6.91 6.20
C ARG A 58 -9.07 -5.40 6.18
N LEU A 59 -8.81 -4.71 5.08
CA LEU A 59 -9.03 -3.28 4.91
C LEU A 59 -10.35 -2.93 4.19
N LEU A 60 -11.14 -3.91 3.73
CA LEU A 60 -12.40 -3.68 3.00
C LEU A 60 -13.34 -2.71 3.71
N ASP A 61 -13.52 -2.85 5.03
CA ASP A 61 -14.40 -1.99 5.82
C ASP A 61 -13.62 -0.92 6.60
N CYS A 62 -12.42 -0.58 6.11
CA CYS A 62 -11.56 0.38 6.78
C CYS A 62 -11.73 1.77 6.18
N SER A 63 -12.27 2.70 6.97
CA SER A 63 -12.24 4.12 6.63
C SER A 63 -11.16 4.82 7.44
N CYS A 64 -10.07 5.19 6.78
CA CYS A 64 -8.97 5.97 7.35
C CYS A 64 -8.58 7.07 6.37
N ARG A 65 -8.48 8.31 6.85
CA ARG A 65 -8.16 9.47 6.00
C ARG A 65 -6.80 9.33 5.29
N HIS A 66 -5.89 8.54 5.86
CA HIS A 66 -4.49 8.41 5.42
C HIS A 66 -4.17 7.07 4.76
N LEU A 67 -5.20 6.28 4.44
CA LEU A 67 -5.11 5.04 3.67
C LEU A 67 -6.10 5.09 2.52
N PRO A 68 -5.80 4.52 1.34
CA PRO A 68 -6.81 4.38 0.29
C PRO A 68 -7.95 3.48 0.75
N LEU A 69 -9.17 3.81 0.35
CA LEU A 69 -10.32 2.92 0.55
C LEU A 69 -10.16 1.68 -0.34
N ILE A 70 -10.40 0.50 0.23
CA ILE A 70 -10.46 -0.75 -0.52
C ILE A 70 -11.94 -1.03 -0.80
N TYR A 71 -12.33 -0.98 -2.07
CA TYR A 71 -13.72 -1.20 -2.50
C TYR A 71 -14.03 -2.67 -2.71
N GLU A 72 -13.09 -3.41 -3.29
CA GLU A 72 -13.22 -4.84 -3.57
C GLU A 72 -11.88 -5.54 -3.36
N ALA A 73 -11.89 -6.73 -2.78
CA ALA A 73 -10.71 -7.58 -2.65
C ALA A 73 -11.15 -9.05 -2.69
N VAL A 74 -10.96 -9.70 -3.81
CA VAL A 74 -11.36 -11.10 -4.05
C VAL A 74 -10.14 -11.93 -4.44
N GLU A 75 -10.21 -13.22 -4.14
CA GLU A 75 -9.18 -14.19 -4.48
C GLU A 75 -9.81 -15.42 -5.10
N GLN A 76 -9.23 -15.92 -6.17
CA GLN A 76 -9.56 -17.20 -6.76
C GLN A 76 -8.29 -17.89 -7.26
N ASP A 77 -8.09 -19.16 -6.88
CA ASP A 77 -6.97 -20.01 -7.33
C ASP A 77 -5.58 -19.38 -7.10
N GLY A 78 -5.44 -18.59 -6.03
CA GLY A 78 -4.20 -17.87 -5.69
C GLY A 78 -3.99 -16.55 -6.44
N GLU A 79 -4.92 -16.16 -7.33
CA GLU A 79 -4.97 -14.86 -7.97
C GLU A 79 -5.85 -13.90 -7.16
N ASN A 80 -5.33 -12.71 -6.87
CA ASN A 80 -6.04 -11.65 -6.19
C ASN A 80 -6.42 -10.55 -7.19
N LEU A 81 -7.62 -10.02 -7.00
CA LEU A 81 -8.13 -8.85 -7.71
C LEU A 81 -8.63 -7.86 -6.68
N VAL A 82 -8.07 -6.65 -6.73
CA VAL A 82 -8.37 -5.57 -5.77
C VAL A 82 -8.74 -4.31 -6.52
N ILE A 83 -9.81 -3.66 -6.10
CA ILE A 83 -10.17 -2.30 -6.53
C ILE A 83 -10.01 -1.38 -5.32
N GLU A 84 -9.12 -0.39 -5.45
CA GLU A 84 -8.86 0.59 -4.41
C GLU A 84 -9.01 2.03 -4.90
N GLU A 85 -9.12 2.95 -3.97
CA GLU A 85 -9.20 4.38 -4.24
C GLU A 85 -7.96 4.85 -5.00
N TYR A 86 -8.18 5.60 -6.08
CA TYR A 86 -7.11 6.36 -6.72
C TYR A 86 -6.87 7.66 -5.96
N ILE A 87 -5.70 7.78 -5.36
CA ILE A 87 -5.28 9.00 -4.68
C ILE A 87 -4.57 9.90 -5.71
N GLU A 88 -5.20 11.00 -6.06
CA GLU A 88 -4.59 12.01 -6.93
C GLU A 88 -3.62 12.87 -6.12
N GLY A 89 -2.37 12.94 -6.54
CA GLY A 89 -1.31 13.69 -5.85
C GLY A 89 0.07 13.29 -6.35
N ASP A 90 1.09 13.88 -5.74
CA ASP A 90 2.48 13.59 -6.04
C ASP A 90 3.06 12.63 -4.99
N THR A 91 3.92 11.71 -5.42
CA THR A 91 4.66 10.88 -4.48
C THR A 91 5.72 11.71 -3.76
N LEU A 92 5.99 11.34 -2.50
CA LEU A 92 7.04 12.02 -1.73
C LEU A 92 8.42 11.88 -2.42
N ASP A 93 8.69 10.74 -3.09
CA ASP A 93 9.88 10.55 -3.93
C ASP A 93 10.01 11.61 -5.03
N PHE A 94 8.90 11.92 -5.72
CA PHE A 94 8.88 12.97 -6.74
C PHE A 94 9.17 14.35 -6.14
N LEU A 95 8.55 14.68 -5.00
CA LEU A 95 8.73 15.97 -4.33
C LEU A 95 10.17 16.15 -3.80
N LEU A 96 10.76 15.10 -3.21
CA LEU A 96 12.12 15.14 -2.67
C LEU A 96 13.19 15.33 -3.75
N LYS A 97 12.92 15.03 -5.02
CA LYS A 97 13.80 15.40 -6.15
C LYS A 97 13.89 16.89 -6.38
N GLY A 98 12.88 17.64 -5.97
CA GLY A 98 12.85 19.10 -6.09
C GLY A 98 13.44 19.82 -4.88
N ALA A 99 13.10 19.39 -3.67
CA ALA A 99 13.57 19.98 -2.41
C ALA A 99 13.37 19.02 -1.24
N LEU A 100 14.21 19.15 -0.21
CA LEU A 100 14.04 18.48 1.06
C LEU A 100 12.89 19.13 1.86
N CYS A 101 12.28 18.34 2.76
CA CYS A 101 11.26 18.84 3.64
C CYS A 101 11.87 19.67 4.78
N SER A 102 11.21 20.74 5.16
CA SER A 102 11.50 21.44 6.42
C SER A 102 11.14 20.56 7.63
N PRO A 103 11.69 20.82 8.82
CA PRO A 103 11.33 20.10 10.04
C PRO A 103 9.81 20.16 10.35
N ALA A 104 9.14 21.27 10.01
CA ALA A 104 7.71 21.42 10.21
C ALA A 104 6.89 20.55 9.27
N GLU A 105 7.24 20.50 7.98
CA GLU A 105 6.60 19.62 6.99
C GLU A 105 6.85 18.15 7.32
N THR A 106 8.09 17.77 7.63
CA THR A 106 8.44 16.42 8.07
C THR A 106 7.57 15.98 9.26
N LYS A 107 7.43 16.82 10.27
CA LYS A 107 6.58 16.56 11.43
C LYS A 107 5.13 16.30 11.02
N GLN A 108 4.55 17.12 10.12
CA GLN A 108 3.17 16.97 9.67
C GLN A 108 2.96 15.68 8.88
N ILE A 109 3.89 15.34 7.99
CA ILE A 109 3.85 14.09 7.23
C ILE A 109 3.92 12.88 8.18
N VAL A 110 4.90 12.86 9.08
CA VAL A 110 5.10 11.75 10.03
C VAL A 110 3.89 11.54 10.92
N LEU A 111 3.26 12.60 11.44
CA LEU A 111 2.06 12.48 12.27
C LEU A 111 0.90 11.80 11.52
N GLN A 112 0.70 12.11 10.25
CA GLN A 112 -0.35 11.52 9.43
C GLN A 112 -0.02 10.06 9.08
N LEU A 113 1.25 9.74 8.78
CA LEU A 113 1.69 8.37 8.59
C LEU A 113 1.54 7.53 9.87
N CYS A 114 1.80 8.11 11.06
CA CYS A 114 1.53 7.43 12.33
C CYS A 114 0.04 7.09 12.49
N GLN A 115 -0.88 7.95 12.04
CA GLN A 115 -2.32 7.66 12.06
C GLN A 115 -2.68 6.51 11.10
N ALA A 116 -2.10 6.49 9.90
CA ALA A 116 -2.25 5.37 8.96
C ALA A 116 -1.76 4.05 9.57
N LEU A 117 -0.54 4.07 10.13
CA LEU A 117 0.07 2.89 10.76
C LEU A 117 -0.70 2.42 11.99
N TRP A 118 -1.21 3.33 12.81
CA TRP A 118 -2.07 2.97 13.94
C TRP A 118 -3.28 2.14 13.49
N VAL A 119 -3.92 2.55 12.39
CA VAL A 119 -5.08 1.83 11.84
C VAL A 119 -4.67 0.46 11.29
N LEU A 120 -3.57 0.35 10.55
CA LEU A 120 -3.03 -0.93 10.06
C LEU A 120 -2.69 -1.87 11.21
N HIS A 121 -1.90 -1.39 12.17
CA HIS A 121 -1.43 -2.18 13.33
C HIS A 121 -2.59 -2.65 14.20
N SER A 122 -3.61 -1.81 14.43
CA SER A 122 -4.82 -2.21 15.17
C SER A 122 -5.61 -3.34 14.50
N ARG A 123 -5.42 -3.54 13.19
CA ARG A 123 -5.97 -4.65 12.42
C ARG A 123 -5.04 -5.85 12.30
N GLY A 124 -3.90 -5.81 13.00
CA GLY A 124 -2.87 -6.84 12.96
C GLY A 124 -2.08 -6.87 11.65
N ALA A 125 -2.12 -5.81 10.85
CA ALA A 125 -1.38 -5.68 9.59
C ALA A 125 -0.09 -4.89 9.80
N VAL A 126 1.01 -5.33 9.18
CA VAL A 126 2.31 -4.64 9.12
C VAL A 126 2.57 -4.29 7.66
N HIS A 127 2.94 -3.05 7.38
CA HIS A 127 3.11 -2.52 6.01
C HIS A 127 4.36 -3.03 5.32
N ARG A 128 5.52 -2.98 5.99
CA ARG A 128 6.82 -3.56 5.61
C ARG A 128 7.53 -2.90 4.42
N ASP A 129 6.96 -1.87 3.79
CA ASP A 129 7.57 -1.16 2.66
C ASP A 129 7.28 0.36 2.73
N ILE A 130 7.56 0.97 3.89
CA ILE A 130 7.43 2.42 4.07
C ILE A 130 8.64 3.09 3.44
N LYS A 131 8.38 3.90 2.40
CA LYS A 131 9.38 4.63 1.62
C LYS A 131 8.72 5.78 0.85
N PRO A 132 9.50 6.74 0.31
CA PRO A 132 8.96 7.91 -0.37
C PRO A 132 8.00 7.59 -1.53
N GLU A 133 8.23 6.52 -2.29
CA GLU A 133 7.40 6.11 -3.42
C GLU A 133 6.00 5.66 -2.99
N ASN A 134 5.86 5.20 -1.74
CA ASN A 134 4.61 4.69 -1.18
C ASN A 134 3.87 5.73 -0.33
N VAL A 135 4.27 6.99 -0.40
CA VAL A 135 3.63 8.12 0.27
C VAL A 135 3.16 9.12 -0.78
N ILE A 136 1.87 9.41 -0.83
CA ILE A 136 1.29 10.44 -1.72
C ILE A 136 0.90 11.65 -0.89
N LEU A 137 1.20 12.84 -1.43
CA LEU A 137 0.79 14.12 -0.89
C LEU A 137 -0.20 14.81 -1.84
N ARG A 138 -1.28 15.35 -1.28
CA ARG A 138 -2.22 16.24 -1.96
C ARG A 138 -2.48 17.44 -1.06
N GLY A 139 -1.82 18.54 -1.36
CA GLY A 139 -1.81 19.70 -0.46
C GLY A 139 -1.16 19.34 0.89
N ALA A 140 -1.91 19.47 1.98
CA ALA A 140 -1.44 19.13 3.33
C ALA A 140 -1.79 17.69 3.76
N ASP A 141 -2.54 16.97 2.95
CA ASP A 141 -2.98 15.60 3.26
C ASP A 141 -2.02 14.57 2.72
N VAL A 142 -1.80 13.50 3.50
CA VAL A 142 -0.82 12.42 3.22
C VAL A 142 -1.54 11.07 3.20
N TRP A 143 -1.18 10.21 2.25
CA TRP A 143 -1.66 8.83 2.15
C TRP A 143 -0.49 7.86 2.10
N LEU A 144 -0.58 6.78 2.86
CA LEU A 144 0.29 5.62 2.75
C LEU A 144 -0.39 4.61 1.83
N ILE A 145 0.29 4.24 0.74
CA ILE A 145 -0.24 3.37 -0.32
C ILE A 145 0.63 2.12 -0.48
N ASP A 146 0.14 1.17 -1.29
CA ASP A 146 0.85 -0.04 -1.73
C ASP A 146 1.08 -1.08 -0.61
N PHE A 147 0.10 -1.98 -0.43
CA PHE A 147 0.15 -3.07 0.55
C PHE A 147 0.68 -4.39 -0.02
N ASP A 148 1.43 -4.37 -1.15
CA ASP A 148 1.93 -5.59 -1.80
C ASP A 148 2.93 -6.36 -0.91
N ALA A 149 3.71 -5.66 -0.09
CA ALA A 149 4.62 -6.24 0.89
C ALA A 149 3.98 -6.48 2.25
N ALA A 150 2.77 -5.94 2.47
CA ALA A 150 2.11 -5.98 3.76
C ALA A 150 1.63 -7.40 4.11
N ARG A 151 1.58 -7.70 5.39
CA ARG A 151 1.08 -8.99 5.88
C ARG A 151 0.39 -8.87 7.23
N LEU A 152 -0.47 -9.84 7.51
CA LEU A 152 -1.01 -10.00 8.85
C LEU A 152 0.06 -10.64 9.76
N HIS A 153 0.28 -10.02 10.92
CA HIS A 153 1.19 -10.55 11.93
C HIS A 153 0.68 -11.90 12.46
N LYS A 154 1.54 -12.89 12.54
CA LYS A 154 1.26 -14.22 13.08
C LYS A 154 2.14 -14.43 14.32
N PRO A 155 1.58 -14.39 15.54
CA PRO A 155 2.39 -14.49 16.77
C PRO A 155 3.23 -15.77 16.88
N GLU A 156 2.82 -16.86 16.21
CA GLU A 156 3.47 -18.18 16.29
C GLU A 156 4.59 -18.38 15.25
N ALA A 157 4.79 -17.41 14.31
CA ALA A 157 5.84 -17.55 13.30
C ALA A 157 7.17 -17.00 13.83
N GLU A 158 8.24 -17.77 13.71
CA GLU A 158 9.59 -17.38 14.15
C GLU A 158 10.30 -16.46 13.14
N THR A 159 10.02 -16.63 11.84
CA THR A 159 10.67 -15.87 10.78
C THR A 159 9.70 -15.51 9.66
N ASP A 160 10.03 -14.49 8.90
CA ASP A 160 9.32 -14.15 7.67
C ASP A 160 9.59 -15.17 6.57
N THR A 161 8.53 -15.60 5.89
CA THR A 161 8.63 -16.59 4.80
C THR A 161 9.26 -16.04 3.52
N GLN A 162 9.41 -14.73 3.42
CA GLN A 162 10.03 -14.05 2.28
C GLN A 162 10.81 -12.83 2.77
N ILE A 163 12.02 -12.69 2.28
CA ILE A 163 12.81 -11.46 2.43
C ILE A 163 12.13 -10.39 1.57
N LEU A 164 11.53 -9.40 2.19
CA LEU A 164 10.84 -8.30 1.53
C LEU A 164 11.17 -6.99 2.23
N GLY A 165 11.29 -5.96 1.44
CA GLY A 165 11.59 -4.61 1.88
C GLY A 165 12.51 -3.91 0.90
N THR A 166 12.47 -2.60 0.90
CA THR A 166 13.36 -1.78 0.05
C THR A 166 14.66 -1.55 0.77
N THR A 167 15.78 -1.90 0.12
CA THR A 167 17.14 -1.66 0.66
C THR A 167 17.28 -0.21 1.12
N GLY A 168 17.82 0.00 2.31
CA GLY A 168 17.94 1.30 2.94
C GLY A 168 16.77 1.66 3.86
N PHE A 169 15.55 1.21 3.59
CA PHE A 169 14.37 1.48 4.43
C PHE A 169 13.95 0.28 5.29
N ALA A 170 14.22 -0.93 4.84
CA ALA A 170 13.79 -2.15 5.52
C ALA A 170 14.51 -2.32 6.88
N ALA A 171 13.74 -2.70 7.90
CA ALA A 171 14.28 -3.02 9.22
C ALA A 171 15.15 -4.30 9.18
N PRO A 172 16.14 -4.44 10.10
CA PRO A 172 17.08 -5.57 10.08
C PRO A 172 16.41 -6.95 10.07
N GLU A 173 15.31 -7.14 10.78
CA GLU A 173 14.55 -8.38 10.81
C GLU A 173 13.95 -8.77 9.45
N GLN A 174 13.68 -7.80 8.56
CA GLN A 174 13.14 -8.04 7.21
C GLN A 174 14.14 -8.72 6.26
N TYR A 175 15.42 -8.75 6.64
CA TYR A 175 16.47 -9.47 5.90
C TYR A 175 16.56 -10.96 6.29
N GLY A 176 15.52 -11.53 6.88
CA GLY A 176 15.47 -12.96 7.24
C GLY A 176 16.03 -13.27 8.64
N LEU A 177 16.30 -12.26 9.45
CA LEU A 177 16.83 -12.39 10.81
C LEU A 177 15.73 -12.57 11.87
N GLY A 178 14.45 -12.45 11.48
CA GLY A 178 13.32 -12.56 12.40
C GLY A 178 11.98 -12.36 11.68
N GLN A 179 10.92 -12.25 12.45
CA GLN A 179 9.60 -11.90 11.95
C GLN A 179 9.40 -10.39 12.04
N SER A 180 8.92 -9.78 10.95
CA SER A 180 8.49 -8.39 10.95
C SER A 180 7.25 -8.20 11.83
N ASP A 181 7.28 -7.19 12.68
CA ASP A 181 6.14 -6.74 13.46
C ASP A 181 5.92 -5.22 13.29
N THR A 182 5.09 -4.62 14.11
CA THR A 182 4.79 -3.17 14.05
C THR A 182 6.02 -2.28 14.21
N ARG A 183 7.09 -2.77 14.88
CA ARG A 183 8.35 -2.04 15.06
C ARG A 183 9.13 -1.90 13.77
N SER A 184 8.98 -2.85 12.83
CA SER A 184 9.60 -2.76 11.51
C SER A 184 9.09 -1.54 10.74
N ASP A 185 7.80 -1.23 10.82
CA ASP A 185 7.22 -0.02 10.21
C ASP A 185 7.73 1.26 10.89
N ILE A 186 7.90 1.24 12.21
CA ILE A 186 8.44 2.40 12.96
C ILE A 186 9.90 2.65 12.60
N TYR A 187 10.70 1.59 12.42
CA TYR A 187 12.07 1.72 11.92
C TYR A 187 12.09 2.40 10.54
N SER A 188 11.32 1.87 9.58
CA SER A 188 11.24 2.42 8.21
C SER A 188 10.72 3.86 8.19
N LEU A 189 9.78 4.21 9.09
CA LEU A 189 9.31 5.59 9.25
C LEU A 189 10.43 6.51 9.79
N GLY A 190 11.28 6.03 10.69
CA GLY A 190 12.46 6.76 11.16
C GLY A 190 13.47 7.04 10.05
N VAL A 191 13.75 6.04 9.20
CA VAL A 191 14.61 6.22 8.02
C VAL A 191 13.97 7.22 7.05
N LEU A 192 12.68 7.09 6.77
CA LEU A 192 11.94 8.04 5.91
C LEU A 192 12.05 9.47 6.45
N MET A 193 11.95 9.66 7.76
CA MET A 193 12.10 10.97 8.40
C MET A 193 13.52 11.53 8.18
N ASN A 194 14.57 10.69 8.28
CA ASN A 194 15.93 11.11 7.98
C ASN A 194 16.08 11.54 6.52
N VAL A 195 15.57 10.74 5.58
CA VAL A 195 15.62 11.05 4.14
C VAL A 195 14.91 12.36 3.82
N MET A 196 13.75 12.63 4.42
CA MET A 196 13.03 13.89 4.22
C MET A 196 13.84 15.11 4.66
N LEU A 197 14.64 14.99 5.74
CA LEU A 197 15.42 16.09 6.31
C LEU A 197 16.79 16.28 5.69
N THR A 198 17.45 15.19 5.27
CA THR A 198 18.87 15.19 4.87
C THR A 198 19.09 14.78 3.42
N GLY A 199 18.13 14.07 2.81
CA GLY A 199 18.31 13.43 1.50
C GLY A 199 19.13 12.13 1.55
N GLU A 200 19.53 11.66 2.73
CA GLU A 200 20.40 10.49 2.91
C GLU A 200 19.66 9.34 3.59
N HIS A 201 20.03 8.10 3.22
CA HIS A 201 19.53 6.85 3.83
C HIS A 201 20.28 6.51 5.10
#